data_3506766386bbda80b1d98ce3cb226b7c
#
_entry.id   3506766386bbda80b1d98ce3cb226b7c
#
_cell.length_a   1.000
_cell.length_b   1.000
_cell.length_c   1.000
_cell.angle_alpha   90.00
_cell.angle_beta   90.00
_cell.angle_gamma   90.00
#
_symmetry.space_group_name_H-M   'P 1'
#
loop_
_entity.id
_entity.type
_entity.pdbx_description
1 polymer ?
#
loop_
_entity_poly.entity_id
_entity_poly.type
_entity_poly.pdbx_seq_one_letter_code
_entity_poly.pdbx_strand_id
1 'polypeptide(L)'
;MNEDNESHLVPGRECGECTACCVHLLIKDDEFEKPADQACSHMVEKGGCKIYNDRPSVCQDWHCAWRFMPQLTDEWRPDRSGILLRSDENGIIFQPIREPKKAMTSSLAIELIGGGIAQGIPLSMSIPTRKGYLSHGMSLNEPLQEVVESRSLPAIQNKLIDLIKFSKKQKTDSIIATDS
;
A
#
# COMPACT_ATOMS: atom_id res chain seq x y z
N MET A 1 -11.73 -23.34 8.79
CA MET A 1 -11.82 -22.27 7.75
C MET A 1 -12.90 -21.34 8.22
N ASN A 2 -12.53 -20.10 8.56
CA ASN A 2 -13.50 -19.11 9.06
C ASN A 2 -14.23 -18.52 7.85
N GLU A 3 -15.40 -19.08 7.53
CA GLU A 3 -16.28 -18.58 6.45
C GLU A 3 -16.70 -17.12 6.66
N ASP A 4 -16.69 -16.64 7.91
CA ASP A 4 -17.07 -15.28 8.27
C ASP A 4 -16.04 -14.21 7.82
N ASN A 5 -14.77 -14.55 7.62
CA ASN A 5 -13.70 -13.59 7.31
C ASN A 5 -13.57 -13.30 5.79
N GLU A 6 -14.18 -14.09 4.92
CA GLU A 6 -14.15 -13.88 3.47
C GLU A 6 -15.41 -13.18 2.92
N SER A 7 -16.46 -13.01 3.73
CA SER A 7 -17.75 -12.45 3.28
C SER A 7 -17.67 -11.00 2.79
N HIS A 8 -16.63 -10.25 3.18
CA HIS A 8 -16.41 -8.86 2.76
C HIS A 8 -15.47 -8.74 1.54
N LEU A 9 -14.92 -9.84 1.06
CA LEU A 9 -14.03 -9.84 -0.10
C LEU A 9 -14.81 -9.80 -1.41
N VAL A 10 -14.22 -9.18 -2.43
CA VAL A 10 -14.82 -9.17 -3.76
C VAL A 10 -14.73 -10.57 -4.37
N PRO A 11 -15.86 -11.20 -4.74
CA PRO A 11 -15.86 -12.54 -5.32
C PRO A 11 -14.95 -12.65 -6.55
N GLY A 12 -14.20 -13.73 -6.65
CA GLY A 12 -13.30 -14.02 -7.78
C GLY A 12 -11.97 -13.26 -7.76
N ARG A 13 -11.72 -12.40 -6.78
CA ARG A 13 -10.41 -11.78 -6.62
C ARG A 13 -9.53 -12.63 -5.70
N GLU A 14 -8.44 -13.11 -6.23
CA GLU A 14 -7.44 -13.90 -5.50
C GLU A 14 -6.07 -13.26 -5.59
N CYS A 15 -5.24 -13.45 -4.55
CA CYS A 15 -3.86 -12.95 -4.58
C CYS A 15 -3.07 -13.58 -5.72
N GLY A 16 -3.27 -14.89 -5.98
CA GLY A 16 -2.57 -15.60 -7.04
C GLY A 16 -1.05 -15.44 -6.92
N GLU A 17 -0.42 -14.96 -7.98
CA GLU A 17 1.03 -14.71 -8.03
C GLU A 17 1.46 -13.39 -7.38
N CYS A 18 0.52 -12.54 -6.95
CA CYS A 18 0.85 -11.27 -6.29
C CYS A 18 1.52 -11.52 -4.94
N THR A 19 2.69 -10.91 -4.74
CA THR A 19 3.49 -11.05 -3.52
C THR A 19 3.74 -9.73 -2.79
N ALA A 20 2.98 -8.70 -3.12
CA ALA A 20 3.20 -7.35 -2.60
C ALA A 20 3.22 -7.29 -1.06
N CYS A 21 2.23 -7.90 -0.38
CA CYS A 21 2.22 -7.98 1.08
C CYS A 21 3.35 -8.88 1.62
N CYS A 22 3.67 -9.97 0.92
CA CYS A 22 4.74 -10.90 1.30
C CYS A 22 6.14 -10.27 1.25
N VAL A 23 6.31 -9.19 0.51
CA VAL A 23 7.59 -8.48 0.40
C VAL A 23 7.56 -7.18 1.21
N HIS A 24 6.55 -6.33 1.02
CA HIS A 24 6.64 -4.93 1.42
C HIS A 24 6.09 -4.60 2.80
N LEU A 25 5.26 -5.46 3.38
CA LEU A 25 4.72 -5.19 4.72
C LEU A 25 5.70 -5.59 5.81
N LEU A 26 5.80 -4.75 6.85
CA LEU A 26 6.28 -5.15 8.15
C LEU A 26 5.20 -5.99 8.81
N ILE A 27 5.54 -7.19 9.24
CA ILE A 27 4.67 -8.05 10.05
C ILE A 27 5.38 -8.22 11.39
N LYS A 28 4.70 -7.86 12.46
CA LYS A 28 5.16 -8.07 13.83
C LYS A 28 3.97 -8.56 14.65
N ASP A 29 3.89 -9.85 14.78
CA ASP A 29 2.81 -10.56 15.45
C ASP A 29 3.42 -11.70 16.28
N ASP A 30 2.71 -12.18 17.31
CA ASP A 30 3.22 -13.22 18.20
C ASP A 30 3.47 -14.55 17.46
N GLU A 31 2.74 -14.82 16.39
CA GLU A 31 2.88 -16.03 15.59
C GLU A 31 3.90 -15.90 14.44
N PHE A 32 4.11 -14.68 13.93
CA PHE A 32 4.93 -14.49 12.75
C PHE A 32 5.53 -13.08 12.66
N GLU A 33 6.84 -13.03 12.47
CA GLU A 33 7.57 -11.78 12.25
C GLU A 33 8.23 -11.75 10.88
N LYS A 34 8.12 -10.61 10.20
CA LYS A 34 8.79 -10.35 8.92
C LYS A 34 9.13 -8.87 8.78
N PRO A 35 10.39 -8.51 8.53
CA PRO A 35 10.77 -7.12 8.23
C PRO A 35 10.08 -6.61 6.94
N ALA A 36 9.86 -5.31 6.88
CA ALA A 36 9.42 -4.66 5.65
C ALA A 36 10.48 -4.77 4.55
N ASP A 37 10.04 -4.79 3.30
CA ASP A 37 10.89 -4.86 2.10
C ASP A 37 11.86 -6.06 2.08
N GLN A 38 11.48 -7.13 2.74
CA GLN A 38 12.14 -8.43 2.69
C GLN A 38 11.14 -9.50 2.31
N ALA A 39 11.56 -10.40 1.42
CA ALA A 39 10.72 -11.52 0.99
C ALA A 39 10.41 -12.45 2.17
N CYS A 40 9.13 -12.82 2.29
CA CYS A 40 8.69 -13.85 3.23
C CYS A 40 9.35 -15.20 2.91
N SER A 41 9.76 -15.95 3.93
CA SER A 41 10.34 -17.30 3.79
C SER A 41 9.40 -18.30 3.13
N HIS A 42 8.10 -18.05 3.20
CA HIS A 42 7.06 -18.89 2.57
C HIS A 42 6.70 -18.46 1.15
N MET A 43 7.33 -17.42 0.61
CA MET A 43 7.10 -16.98 -0.77
C MET A 43 7.66 -17.99 -1.76
N VAL A 44 6.91 -18.22 -2.86
CA VAL A 44 7.36 -19.06 -3.98
C VAL A 44 8.10 -18.19 -5.00
N GLU A 45 9.12 -18.73 -5.64
CA GLU A 45 9.93 -18.00 -6.63
C GLU A 45 9.11 -17.41 -7.78
N LYS A 46 8.08 -18.14 -8.23
CA LYS A 46 7.16 -17.72 -9.30
C LYS A 46 5.99 -16.85 -8.82
N GLY A 47 6.00 -16.44 -7.56
CA GLY A 47 4.90 -15.73 -6.93
C GLY A 47 3.96 -16.63 -6.12
N GLY A 48 3.23 -16.04 -5.18
CA GLY A 48 2.33 -16.75 -4.29
C GLY A 48 2.97 -17.23 -2.98
N CYS A 49 2.23 -17.99 -2.20
CA CYS A 49 2.60 -18.47 -0.88
C CYS A 49 2.57 -20.00 -0.81
N LYS A 50 3.65 -20.64 -0.32
CA LYS A 50 3.75 -22.11 -0.17
C LYS A 50 2.71 -22.67 0.80
N ILE A 51 2.34 -21.89 1.80
CA ILE A 51 1.43 -22.28 2.89
C ILE A 51 0.12 -21.48 2.83
N TYR A 52 -0.40 -21.20 1.62
CA TYR A 52 -1.53 -20.28 1.45
C TYR A 52 -2.74 -20.64 2.34
N ASN A 53 -3.06 -21.91 2.47
CA ASN A 53 -4.19 -22.40 3.29
C ASN A 53 -3.87 -22.44 4.79
N ASP A 54 -2.59 -22.51 5.14
CA ASP A 54 -2.09 -22.63 6.52
C ASP A 54 -1.30 -21.37 6.92
N ARG A 55 -1.65 -20.22 6.36
CA ARG A 55 -1.01 -18.95 6.69
C ARG A 55 -1.22 -18.61 8.17
N PRO A 56 -0.26 -17.90 8.82
CA PRO A 56 -0.50 -17.27 10.11
C PRO A 56 -1.77 -16.42 10.09
N SER A 57 -2.47 -16.30 11.23
CA SER A 57 -3.72 -15.55 11.35
C SER A 57 -3.58 -14.12 10.82
N VAL A 58 -2.53 -13.44 11.17
CA VAL A 58 -2.21 -12.07 10.68
C VAL A 58 -2.17 -11.97 9.15
N CYS A 59 -1.80 -13.04 8.45
CA CYS A 59 -1.80 -13.08 6.99
C CYS A 59 -3.14 -13.52 6.39
N GLN A 60 -3.97 -14.23 7.18
CA GLN A 60 -5.33 -14.63 6.78
C GLN A 60 -6.29 -13.45 6.89
N ASP A 61 -6.17 -12.67 7.96
CA ASP A 61 -7.08 -11.60 8.31
C ASP A 61 -6.78 -10.29 7.57
N TRP A 62 -5.53 -10.10 7.16
CA TRP A 62 -5.14 -8.89 6.45
C TRP A 62 -5.32 -9.00 4.93
N HIS A 63 -6.03 -8.03 4.36
CA HIS A 63 -6.21 -7.91 2.92
C HIS A 63 -5.87 -6.50 2.41
N CYS A 64 -5.27 -6.41 1.22
CA CYS A 64 -5.12 -5.12 0.55
C CYS A 64 -6.47 -4.62 0.03
N ALA A 65 -6.60 -3.30 -0.15
CA ALA A 65 -7.86 -2.67 -0.57
C ALA A 65 -8.45 -3.27 -1.85
N TRP A 66 -7.61 -3.68 -2.81
CA TRP A 66 -8.08 -4.33 -4.02
C TRP A 66 -8.90 -5.61 -3.75
N ARG A 67 -8.61 -6.34 -2.69
CA ARG A 67 -9.33 -7.57 -2.35
C ARG A 67 -10.77 -7.32 -1.89
N PHE A 68 -11.05 -6.19 -1.22
CA PHE A 68 -12.37 -5.94 -0.60
C PHE A 68 -13.08 -4.69 -1.10
N MET A 69 -12.44 -3.79 -1.85
CA MET A 69 -13.09 -2.59 -2.40
C MET A 69 -13.59 -2.86 -3.83
N PRO A 70 -14.90 -3.07 -4.06
CA PRO A 70 -15.42 -3.48 -5.36
C PRO A 70 -15.27 -2.40 -6.45
N GLN A 71 -15.14 -1.14 -6.07
CA GLN A 71 -14.93 -0.01 -7.00
C GLN A 71 -13.52 0.01 -7.61
N LEU A 72 -12.56 -0.69 -7.06
CA LEU A 72 -11.23 -0.80 -7.65
C LEU A 72 -11.24 -1.80 -8.80
N THR A 73 -10.69 -1.43 -9.94
CA THR A 73 -10.51 -2.34 -11.09
C THR A 73 -9.34 -3.31 -10.86
N ASP A 74 -9.20 -4.30 -11.72
CA ASP A 74 -8.06 -5.25 -11.65
C ASP A 74 -6.70 -4.61 -11.91
N GLU A 75 -6.67 -3.41 -12.47
CA GLU A 75 -5.45 -2.63 -12.62
C GLU A 75 -4.86 -2.21 -11.28
N TRP A 76 -5.70 -2.15 -10.22
CA TRP A 76 -5.28 -1.85 -8.85
C TRP A 76 -4.63 -3.02 -8.13
N ARG A 77 -4.61 -4.22 -8.71
CA ARG A 77 -3.84 -5.31 -8.10
C ARG A 77 -2.39 -4.85 -7.93
N PRO A 78 -1.78 -4.98 -6.74
CA PRO A 78 -0.53 -4.30 -6.41
C PRO A 78 0.64 -4.62 -7.34
N ASP A 79 0.71 -5.83 -7.88
CA ASP A 79 1.73 -6.24 -8.84
C ASP A 79 1.56 -5.59 -10.22
N ARG A 80 0.35 -5.08 -10.54
CA ARG A 80 0.05 -4.33 -11.77
C ARG A 80 0.23 -2.84 -11.57
N SER A 81 -0.45 -2.27 -10.59
CA SER A 81 -0.40 -0.82 -10.29
C SER A 81 0.98 -0.34 -9.80
N GLY A 82 1.75 -1.21 -9.15
CA GLY A 82 2.94 -0.83 -8.41
C GLY A 82 2.63 -0.11 -7.09
N ILE A 83 1.37 -0.15 -6.64
CA ILE A 83 0.90 0.46 -5.40
C ILE A 83 0.16 -0.58 -4.57
N LEU A 84 0.59 -0.76 -3.34
CA LEU A 84 -0.16 -1.51 -2.34
C LEU A 84 -1.10 -0.53 -1.63
N LEU A 85 -2.40 -0.60 -1.98
CA LEU A 85 -3.42 0.15 -1.27
C LEU A 85 -3.78 -0.57 0.03
N ARG A 86 -3.68 0.15 1.13
CA ARG A 86 -4.10 -0.29 2.46
C ARG A 86 -5.26 0.58 2.93
N SER A 87 -6.07 0.08 3.84
CA SER A 87 -7.10 0.86 4.52
C SER A 87 -7.07 0.53 5.99
N ASP A 88 -7.23 1.55 6.80
CA ASP A 88 -7.42 1.46 8.24
C ASP A 88 -8.52 2.44 8.68
N GLU A 89 -8.72 2.61 9.97
CA GLU A 89 -9.69 3.56 10.54
C GLU A 89 -9.42 5.02 10.16
N ASN A 90 -8.20 5.35 9.73
CA ASN A 90 -7.77 6.69 9.35
C ASN A 90 -7.86 6.94 7.83
N GLY A 91 -8.32 5.98 7.04
CA GLY A 91 -8.55 6.13 5.62
C GLY A 91 -7.74 5.21 4.71
N ILE A 92 -7.43 5.69 3.50
CA ILE A 92 -6.73 4.92 2.47
C ILE A 92 -5.27 5.34 2.41
N ILE A 93 -4.37 4.35 2.42
CA ILE A 93 -2.93 4.55 2.39
C ILE A 93 -2.37 4.02 1.06
N PHE A 94 -1.75 4.90 0.30
CA PHE A 94 -1.02 4.56 -0.92
C PHE A 94 0.43 4.22 -0.57
N GLN A 95 0.81 2.95 -0.66
CA GLN A 95 2.18 2.49 -0.50
C GLN A 95 2.75 2.07 -1.85
N PRO A 96 3.49 2.94 -2.56
CA PRO A 96 4.15 2.55 -3.79
C PRO A 96 5.26 1.54 -3.50
N ILE A 97 5.20 0.39 -4.18
CA ILE A 97 6.11 -0.74 -4.02
C ILE A 97 7.16 -0.82 -5.13
N ARG A 98 6.95 -0.07 -6.20
CA ARG A 98 7.89 0.09 -7.32
C ARG A 98 7.83 1.51 -7.85
N GLU A 99 8.97 2.08 -8.22
CA GLU A 99 9.09 3.39 -8.89
C GLU A 99 8.10 4.45 -8.34
N PRO A 100 8.24 4.88 -7.06
CA PRO A 100 7.21 5.69 -6.38
C PRO A 100 6.69 6.88 -7.19
N LYS A 101 7.57 7.57 -7.91
CA LYS A 101 7.15 8.70 -8.75
C LYS A 101 6.22 8.25 -9.86
N LYS A 102 6.61 7.23 -10.64
CA LYS A 102 5.84 6.72 -11.76
C LYS A 102 4.49 6.16 -11.31
N ALA A 103 4.50 5.35 -10.25
CA ALA A 103 3.29 4.75 -9.71
C ALA A 103 2.29 5.83 -9.23
N MET A 104 2.73 6.77 -8.40
CA MET A 104 1.88 7.81 -7.80
C MET A 104 1.44 8.89 -8.78
N THR A 105 2.13 9.08 -9.92
CA THR A 105 1.72 10.04 -10.95
C THR A 105 1.03 9.39 -12.15
N SER A 106 0.68 8.10 -12.07
CA SER A 106 -0.15 7.44 -13.08
C SER A 106 -1.57 8.00 -13.09
N SER A 107 -2.26 7.94 -14.22
CA SER A 107 -3.67 8.35 -14.31
C SER A 107 -4.52 7.60 -13.29
N LEU A 108 -4.28 6.30 -13.16
CA LEU A 108 -4.96 5.44 -12.20
C LEU A 108 -4.86 5.98 -10.74
N ALA A 109 -3.65 6.35 -10.30
CA ALA A 109 -3.44 6.89 -8.96
C ALA A 109 -4.05 8.28 -8.79
N ILE A 110 -3.88 9.16 -9.77
CA ILE A 110 -4.39 10.53 -9.73
C ILE A 110 -5.93 10.56 -9.71
N GLU A 111 -6.59 9.71 -10.46
CA GLU A 111 -8.06 9.60 -10.45
C GLU A 111 -8.59 9.19 -9.08
N LEU A 112 -7.99 8.18 -8.44
CA LEU A 112 -8.40 7.75 -7.11
C LEU A 112 -8.07 8.81 -6.04
N ILE A 113 -6.91 9.43 -6.10
CA ILE A 113 -6.52 10.52 -5.18
C ILE A 113 -7.45 11.72 -5.36
N GLY A 114 -7.65 12.17 -6.58
CA GLY A 114 -8.51 13.33 -6.87
C GLY A 114 -9.97 13.07 -6.48
N GLY A 115 -10.50 11.91 -6.82
CA GLY A 115 -11.85 11.51 -6.42
C GLY A 115 -12.02 11.39 -4.91
N GLY A 116 -11.05 10.83 -4.21
CA GLY A 116 -11.07 10.71 -2.76
C GLY A 116 -10.99 12.06 -2.05
N ILE A 117 -10.11 12.96 -2.50
CA ILE A 117 -10.01 14.32 -1.95
C ILE A 117 -11.32 15.08 -2.18
N ALA A 118 -11.90 15.01 -3.37
CA ALA A 118 -13.15 15.68 -3.70
C ALA A 118 -14.35 15.19 -2.83
N GLN A 119 -14.27 13.94 -2.36
CA GLN A 119 -15.27 13.34 -1.47
C GLN A 119 -14.93 13.49 0.03
N GLY A 120 -13.82 14.13 0.36
CA GLY A 120 -13.36 14.28 1.75
C GLY A 120 -12.88 12.98 2.39
N ILE A 121 -12.54 11.96 1.59
CA ILE A 121 -11.98 10.71 2.11
C ILE A 121 -10.56 10.98 2.59
N PRO A 122 -10.19 10.60 3.81
CA PRO A 122 -8.81 10.72 4.28
C PRO A 122 -7.87 9.85 3.46
N LEU A 123 -6.89 10.47 2.84
CA LEU A 123 -5.88 9.81 2.02
C LEU A 123 -4.49 10.10 2.56
N SER A 124 -3.65 9.10 2.58
CA SER A 124 -2.25 9.25 2.93
C SER A 124 -1.35 8.45 2.00
N MET A 125 -0.06 8.75 2.01
CA MET A 125 0.94 7.93 1.35
C MET A 125 2.01 7.47 2.33
N SER A 126 2.59 6.30 2.07
CA SER A 126 3.68 5.70 2.83
C SER A 126 4.86 5.48 1.90
N ILE A 127 5.89 6.34 2.00
CA ILE A 127 7.03 6.35 1.08
C ILE A 127 8.26 5.74 1.75
N PRO A 128 8.89 4.71 1.16
CA PRO A 128 10.15 4.16 1.66
C PRO A 128 11.23 5.25 1.72
N THR A 129 11.90 5.37 2.87
CA THR A 129 12.97 6.33 3.11
C THR A 129 14.32 5.73 2.72
N ARG A 130 14.84 4.84 3.55
CA ARG A 130 16.09 4.11 3.33
C ARG A 130 15.95 2.64 3.77
N LYS A 131 16.79 1.77 3.22
CA LYS A 131 16.76 0.35 3.57
C LYS A 131 16.98 0.15 5.07
N GLY A 132 16.14 -0.67 5.71
CA GLY A 132 16.19 -0.97 7.14
C GLY A 132 15.51 0.07 8.04
N TYR A 133 14.78 1.02 7.46
CA TYR A 133 14.02 2.03 8.19
C TYR A 133 12.55 2.03 7.77
N LEU A 134 11.69 2.51 8.68
CA LEU A 134 10.26 2.65 8.39
C LEU A 134 10.03 3.63 7.23
N SER A 135 8.94 3.43 6.51
CA SER A 135 8.46 4.39 5.53
C SER A 135 7.96 5.66 6.20
N HIS A 136 8.12 6.80 5.53
CA HIS A 136 7.52 8.06 5.97
C HIS A 136 6.07 8.14 5.53
N GLY A 137 5.15 8.23 6.49
CA GLY A 137 3.73 8.46 6.27
C GLY A 137 3.40 9.95 6.21
N MET A 138 2.52 10.36 5.28
CA MET A 138 2.00 11.72 5.26
C MET A 138 0.63 11.80 4.62
N SER A 139 -0.21 12.74 5.09
CA SER A 139 -1.51 13.05 4.50
C SER A 139 -1.35 13.63 3.09
N LEU A 140 -2.30 13.29 2.22
CA LEU A 140 -2.40 13.81 0.85
C LEU A 140 -3.48 14.90 0.71
N ASN A 141 -4.49 14.94 1.59
CA ASN A 141 -5.64 15.82 1.43
C ASN A 141 -5.24 17.29 1.41
N GLU A 142 -4.70 17.81 2.50
CA GLU A 142 -4.34 19.22 2.62
C GLU A 142 -3.33 19.66 1.53
N PRO A 143 -2.18 18.98 1.34
CA PRO A 143 -1.19 19.44 0.37
C PRO A 143 -1.64 19.33 -1.10
N LEU A 144 -2.64 18.51 -1.42
CA LEU A 144 -3.14 18.36 -2.78
C LEU A 144 -4.46 19.08 -3.06
N GLN A 145 -5.15 19.60 -2.04
CA GLN A 145 -6.48 20.19 -2.17
C GLN A 145 -6.56 21.22 -3.31
N GLU A 146 -5.70 22.23 -3.27
CA GLU A 146 -5.69 23.33 -4.25
C GLU A 146 -5.43 22.84 -5.68
N VAL A 147 -4.44 21.95 -5.87
CA VAL A 147 -4.09 21.46 -7.21
C VAL A 147 -5.15 20.50 -7.75
N VAL A 148 -5.87 19.77 -6.91
CA VAL A 148 -7.01 18.93 -7.31
C VAL A 148 -8.18 19.80 -7.73
N GLU A 149 -8.50 20.85 -6.97
CA GLU A 149 -9.55 21.83 -7.30
C GLU A 149 -9.27 22.56 -8.62
N SER A 150 -8.00 22.84 -8.91
CA SER A 150 -7.59 23.47 -10.18
C SER A 150 -7.77 22.54 -11.39
N ARG A 151 -7.97 21.23 -11.18
CA ARG A 151 -8.08 20.19 -12.21
C ARG A 151 -6.88 20.15 -13.18
N SER A 152 -5.74 20.66 -12.77
CA SER A 152 -4.52 20.67 -13.58
C SER A 152 -3.73 19.38 -13.34
N LEU A 153 -3.79 18.45 -14.28
CA LEU A 153 -3.03 17.21 -14.22
C LEU A 153 -1.53 17.43 -14.00
N PRO A 154 -0.85 18.35 -14.75
CA PRO A 154 0.57 18.62 -14.49
C PRO A 154 0.83 19.18 -13.09
N ALA A 155 -0.06 20.03 -12.55
CA ALA A 155 0.10 20.57 -11.20
C ALA A 155 0.01 19.47 -10.14
N ILE A 156 -0.96 18.54 -10.27
CA ILE A 156 -1.11 17.39 -9.37
C ILE A 156 0.14 16.50 -9.45
N GLN A 157 0.60 16.18 -10.65
CA GLN A 157 1.81 15.36 -10.85
C GLN A 157 3.05 15.97 -10.21
N ASN A 158 3.29 17.25 -10.46
CA ASN A 158 4.44 17.98 -9.90
C ASN A 158 4.37 18.01 -8.38
N LYS A 159 3.20 18.30 -7.81
CA LYS A 159 3.01 18.32 -6.35
C LYS A 159 3.27 16.94 -5.74
N LEU A 160 2.74 15.87 -6.32
CA LEU A 160 3.02 14.50 -5.88
C LEU A 160 4.51 14.16 -5.92
N ILE A 161 5.21 14.54 -7.00
CA ILE A 161 6.66 14.34 -7.11
C ILE A 161 7.40 15.06 -5.99
N ASP A 162 7.01 16.30 -5.66
CA ASP A 162 7.69 17.06 -4.61
C ASP A 162 7.39 16.49 -3.21
N LEU A 163 6.17 16.03 -2.95
CA LEU A 163 5.83 15.33 -1.72
C LEU A 163 6.63 14.02 -1.56
N ILE A 164 6.81 13.26 -2.65
CA ILE A 164 7.63 12.04 -2.64
C ILE A 164 9.11 12.37 -2.37
N LYS A 165 9.65 13.43 -3.00
CA LYS A 165 11.03 13.87 -2.73
C LYS A 165 11.22 14.33 -1.29
N PHE A 166 10.23 15.04 -0.73
CA PHE A 166 10.22 15.46 0.66
C PHE A 166 10.23 14.24 1.58
N SER A 167 9.29 13.28 1.37
CA SER A 167 9.17 12.07 2.19
C SER A 167 10.46 11.23 2.21
N LYS A 168 11.12 11.10 1.06
CA LYS A 168 12.38 10.34 0.95
C LYS A 168 13.55 10.92 1.77
N LYS A 169 13.49 12.20 2.13
CA LYS A 169 14.52 12.87 2.92
C LYS A 169 14.26 12.82 4.43
N GLN A 170 13.09 12.33 4.82
CA GLN A 170 12.73 12.30 6.24
C GLN A 170 13.53 11.22 6.99
N LYS A 171 13.85 11.51 8.24
CA LYS A 171 14.39 10.52 9.16
C LYS A 171 13.23 9.72 9.73
N THR A 172 13.37 8.41 9.72
CA THR A 172 12.40 7.47 10.28
C THR A 172 13.14 6.48 11.19
N ASP A 173 12.39 5.80 12.04
CA ASP A 173 12.95 4.82 12.96
C ASP A 173 13.46 3.58 12.22
N SER A 174 14.43 2.89 12.82
CA SER A 174 14.91 1.60 12.33
C SER A 174 13.83 0.53 12.44
N ILE A 175 13.73 -0.34 11.42
CA ILE A 175 12.86 -1.51 11.46
C ILE A 175 13.40 -2.56 12.44
N ILE A 176 14.70 -2.60 12.62
CA ILE A 176 15.36 -3.47 13.60
C ILE A 176 15.28 -2.72 14.94
N ALA A 177 14.45 -3.22 15.86
CA ALA A 177 14.53 -2.76 17.24
C ALA A 177 15.95 -3.03 17.71
N THR A 178 16.70 -1.97 18.00
CA THR A 178 17.90 -2.11 18.83
C THR A 178 17.37 -2.45 20.22
N ASP A 179 17.46 -3.71 20.61
CA ASP A 179 17.31 -4.11 22.01
C ASP A 179 18.31 -3.27 22.82
N SER A 180 17.75 -2.39 23.64
CA SER A 180 18.51 -1.52 24.56
C SER A 180 18.44 -2.11 25.94
#